data_ba935ac505b11b11b00cca305ed262dd
#
_entry.id   ba935ac505b11b11b00cca305ed262dd
#
_cell.length_a   1.000
_cell.length_b   1.000
_cell.length_c   1.000
_cell.angle_alpha   90.00
_cell.angle_beta   90.00
_cell.angle_gamma   90.00
#
_symmetry.space_group_name_H-M   'P 1'
#
loop_
_entity.id
_entity.type
_entity.pdbx_description
1 polymer ?
#
loop_
_entity_poly.entity_id
_entity_poly.type
_entity_poly.pdbx_seq_one_letter_code
_entity_poly.pdbx_strand_id
1 'polypeptide(L)'
;MSEDLHPIATEVIFEDDKVRVWNQVVPAGGQIKRHQHEHDYYLINVAGTGPIEVLFHEDTGGELGESITFSPQPGTANYVKKGHVETAINHGDEYRAILVEFKQGK
;
A
#
# COMPACT_ATOMS: atom_id res chain seq x y z
N MET A 1 21.05 11.31 6.83
CA MET A 1 19.90 12.04 6.29
C MET A 1 18.81 11.06 5.89
N SER A 2 17.62 11.28 6.38
CA SER A 2 16.52 10.38 6.02
C SER A 2 15.91 10.81 4.70
N GLU A 3 15.39 9.82 3.97
CA GLU A 3 14.67 10.11 2.73
C GLU A 3 13.28 10.61 3.04
N ASP A 4 12.76 11.47 2.17
CA ASP A 4 11.41 11.97 2.31
C ASP A 4 10.42 10.82 2.12
N LEU A 5 9.35 10.86 2.90
CA LEU A 5 8.26 9.92 2.73
C LEU A 5 7.23 10.52 1.77
N HIS A 6 6.62 9.67 0.98
CA HIS A 6 5.62 10.03 -0.01
C HIS A 6 4.24 9.57 0.45
N PRO A 7 3.16 10.03 -0.16
CA PRO A 7 1.82 9.55 0.18
C PRO A 7 1.73 8.04 0.01
N ILE A 8 0.88 7.41 0.80
CA ILE A 8 0.73 5.95 0.76
C ILE A 8 -0.02 5.46 -0.47
N ALA A 9 -0.74 6.35 -1.15
CA ALA A 9 -1.51 6.01 -2.35
C ALA A 9 -1.69 7.26 -3.19
N THR A 10 -2.55 7.21 -4.20
CA THR A 10 -2.64 8.27 -5.18
C THR A 10 -3.39 9.49 -4.67
N GLU A 11 -4.59 9.31 -4.10
CA GLU A 11 -5.40 10.44 -3.64
C GLU A 11 -6.38 9.98 -2.58
N VAL A 12 -6.73 10.91 -1.69
CA VAL A 12 -7.78 10.68 -0.69
C VAL A 12 -9.11 10.96 -1.35
N ILE A 13 -10.03 10.00 -1.30
CA ILE A 13 -11.36 10.15 -1.90
C ILE A 13 -12.46 10.31 -0.87
N PHE A 14 -12.18 10.00 0.40
CA PHE A 14 -13.14 10.19 1.48
C PHE A 14 -12.37 10.20 2.79
N GLU A 15 -12.80 11.03 3.72
CA GLU A 15 -12.21 11.07 5.05
C GLU A 15 -13.20 11.59 6.06
N ASP A 16 -13.27 10.91 7.22
CA ASP A 16 -14.02 11.42 8.37
C ASP A 16 -13.15 11.21 9.62
N ASP A 17 -13.74 11.28 10.80
CA ASP A 17 -12.96 11.15 12.03
C ASP A 17 -12.53 9.70 12.32
N LYS A 18 -13.04 8.74 11.58
CA LYS A 18 -12.75 7.32 11.82
C LYS A 18 -11.87 6.70 10.76
N VAL A 19 -12.06 7.07 9.49
CA VAL A 19 -11.36 6.44 8.39
C VAL A 19 -10.88 7.49 7.39
N ARG A 20 -9.85 7.09 6.65
CA ARG A 20 -9.38 7.81 5.47
C ARG A 20 -9.33 6.81 4.34
N VAL A 21 -10.03 7.10 3.25
CA VAL A 21 -10.12 6.20 2.11
C VAL A 21 -9.33 6.76 0.96
N TRP A 22 -8.43 5.94 0.44
CA TRP A 22 -7.54 6.32 -0.66
C TRP A 22 -7.90 5.56 -1.92
N ASN A 23 -7.78 6.25 -3.05
CA ASN A 23 -7.76 5.61 -4.35
C ASN A 23 -6.30 5.44 -4.75
N GLN A 24 -5.93 4.25 -5.18
CA GLN A 24 -4.55 3.96 -5.57
C GLN A 24 -4.54 3.48 -7.02
N VAL A 25 -3.74 4.15 -7.85
CA VAL A 25 -3.54 3.76 -9.24
C VAL A 25 -2.05 3.68 -9.47
N VAL A 26 -1.55 2.50 -9.80
CA VAL A 26 -0.13 2.30 -10.10
C VAL A 26 -0.03 1.85 -11.55
N PRO A 27 0.49 2.70 -12.44
CA PRO A 27 0.60 2.32 -13.86
C PRO A 27 1.47 1.09 -14.05
N ALA A 28 1.35 0.47 -15.21
CA ALA A 28 2.25 -0.62 -15.59
C ALA A 28 3.69 -0.14 -15.48
N GLY A 29 4.51 -0.88 -14.76
CA GLY A 29 5.91 -0.52 -14.53
C GLY A 29 6.11 0.62 -13.54
N GLY A 30 5.04 1.15 -12.97
CA GLY A 30 5.15 2.26 -12.01
C GLY A 30 5.40 1.77 -10.59
N GLN A 31 5.47 2.73 -9.67
CA GLN A 31 5.72 2.38 -8.28
C GLN A 31 5.04 3.38 -7.34
N ILE A 32 4.83 2.94 -6.11
CA ILE A 32 4.49 3.81 -4.99
C ILE A 32 5.79 4.01 -4.25
N LYS A 33 6.29 5.27 -4.27
CA LYS A 33 7.60 5.58 -3.71
C LYS A 33 7.58 5.39 -2.20
N ARG A 34 8.76 5.37 -1.60
CA ARG A 34 8.94 5.14 -0.17
C ARG A 34 7.88 5.88 0.65
N HIS A 35 7.14 5.13 1.46
CA HIS A 35 6.04 5.66 2.27
C HIS A 35 5.93 4.83 3.54
N GLN A 36 5.26 5.38 4.54
CA GLN A 36 5.05 4.68 5.81
C GLN A 36 3.56 4.57 6.10
N HIS A 37 3.12 3.37 6.45
CA HIS A 37 1.75 3.13 6.87
C HIS A 37 1.64 3.36 8.37
N GLU A 38 1.03 4.49 8.74
CA GLU A 38 0.90 4.90 10.14
C GLU A 38 -0.36 4.35 10.79
N HIS A 39 -1.23 3.73 10.01
CA HIS A 39 -2.51 3.18 10.47
C HIS A 39 -2.70 1.78 9.90
N ASP A 40 -3.44 0.95 10.63
CA ASP A 40 -3.91 -0.31 10.04
C ASP A 40 -4.87 0.05 8.91
N TYR A 41 -4.95 -0.82 7.90
CA TYR A 41 -5.83 -0.53 6.78
C TYR A 41 -6.28 -1.81 6.10
N TYR A 42 -7.41 -1.72 5.38
CA TYR A 42 -7.80 -2.74 4.41
C TYR A 42 -7.27 -2.33 3.05
N LEU A 43 -6.67 -3.28 2.36
CA LEU A 43 -6.27 -3.12 0.97
C LEU A 43 -7.27 -3.89 0.12
N ILE A 44 -8.06 -3.17 -0.67
CA ILE A 44 -9.11 -3.76 -1.48
C ILE A 44 -8.65 -3.73 -2.94
N ASN A 45 -8.43 -4.91 -3.51
CA ASN A 45 -7.92 -5.01 -4.88
C ASN A 45 -9.07 -4.84 -5.87
N VAL A 46 -8.92 -3.92 -6.81
CA VAL A 46 -9.96 -3.57 -7.76
C VAL A 46 -9.62 -4.08 -9.16
N ALA A 47 -8.40 -3.85 -9.64
CA ALA A 47 -8.01 -4.25 -10.98
C ALA A 47 -6.50 -4.48 -11.04
N GLY A 48 -6.08 -5.34 -11.95
CA GLY A 48 -4.67 -5.66 -12.12
C GLY A 48 -4.25 -6.85 -11.26
N THR A 49 -3.35 -7.68 -11.78
CA THR A 49 -2.92 -8.89 -11.09
C THR A 49 -1.42 -8.91 -10.81
N GLY A 50 -0.74 -7.81 -11.04
CA GLY A 50 0.69 -7.68 -10.74
C GLY A 50 1.56 -8.48 -11.66
N PRO A 51 2.64 -9.07 -11.15
CA PRO A 51 3.00 -9.11 -9.72
C PRO A 51 3.41 -7.75 -9.17
N ILE A 52 3.16 -7.58 -7.88
CA ILE A 52 3.58 -6.40 -7.13
C ILE A 52 4.72 -6.81 -6.21
N GLU A 53 5.83 -6.08 -6.30
CA GLU A 53 6.96 -6.31 -5.42
C GLU A 53 7.01 -5.22 -4.36
N VAL A 54 7.08 -5.61 -3.09
CA VAL A 54 7.12 -4.67 -1.98
C VAL A 54 8.47 -4.79 -1.31
N LEU A 55 9.18 -3.67 -1.26
CA LEU A 55 10.49 -3.58 -0.61
C LEU A 55 10.28 -2.91 0.75
N PHE A 56 10.66 -3.60 1.82
CA PHE A 56 10.54 -3.07 3.17
C PHE A 56 11.84 -2.40 3.57
N HIS A 57 11.73 -1.19 4.13
CA HIS A 57 12.87 -0.39 4.56
C HIS A 57 12.99 -0.41 6.07
N GLU A 58 14.19 -0.18 6.59
CA GLU A 58 14.45 0.04 8.02
C GLU A 58 13.99 -1.15 8.87
N ASP A 59 14.06 -2.35 8.31
CA ASP A 59 13.69 -3.59 9.00
C ASP A 59 12.22 -3.63 9.42
N THR A 60 11.35 -2.85 8.76
CA THR A 60 9.95 -2.80 9.14
C THR A 60 9.12 -3.98 8.61
N GLY A 61 9.71 -4.83 7.79
CA GLY A 61 9.00 -6.00 7.25
C GLY A 61 8.75 -7.09 8.27
N GLY A 62 9.50 -7.10 9.38
CA GLY A 62 9.36 -8.13 10.40
C GLY A 62 9.56 -9.52 9.82
N GLU A 63 8.61 -10.40 10.02
CA GLU A 63 8.69 -11.76 9.53
C GLU A 63 8.61 -11.83 8.00
N LEU A 64 8.15 -10.78 7.34
CA LEU A 64 8.10 -10.74 5.88
C LEU A 64 9.48 -10.53 5.26
N GLY A 65 10.46 -10.11 6.05
CA GLY A 65 11.82 -9.93 5.58
C GLY A 65 12.01 -8.61 4.86
N GLU A 66 12.90 -8.62 3.84
CA GLU A 66 13.26 -7.41 3.14
C GLU A 66 12.34 -7.10 1.96
N SER A 67 11.68 -8.12 1.44
CA SER A 67 10.75 -7.92 0.32
C SER A 67 9.79 -9.08 0.20
N ILE A 68 8.65 -8.80 -0.42
CA ILE A 68 7.71 -9.83 -0.83
C ILE A 68 7.23 -9.51 -2.24
N THR A 69 6.75 -10.53 -2.94
CA THR A 69 6.12 -10.35 -4.24
C THR A 69 4.80 -11.08 -4.22
N PHE A 70 3.74 -10.42 -4.63
CA PHE A 70 2.43 -11.05 -4.62
C PHE A 70 1.63 -10.66 -5.87
N SER A 71 0.62 -11.47 -6.17
CA SER A 71 -0.28 -11.21 -7.30
C SER A 71 -1.65 -10.87 -6.75
N PRO A 72 -2.04 -9.58 -6.79
CA PRO A 72 -3.36 -9.17 -6.30
C PRO A 72 -4.46 -9.88 -7.05
N GLN A 73 -5.55 -10.17 -6.36
CA GLN A 73 -6.72 -10.78 -6.97
C GLN A 73 -7.87 -9.77 -6.92
N PRO A 74 -8.30 -9.21 -8.06
CA PRO A 74 -9.40 -8.24 -8.06
C PRO A 74 -10.62 -8.80 -7.35
N GLY A 75 -11.26 -7.95 -6.56
CA GLY A 75 -12.45 -8.35 -5.81
C GLY A 75 -12.13 -8.93 -4.43
N THR A 76 -10.89 -8.89 -3.98
CA THR A 76 -10.49 -9.39 -2.66
C THR A 76 -9.95 -8.27 -1.80
N ALA A 77 -9.91 -8.50 -0.49
CA ALA A 77 -9.40 -7.52 0.46
C ALA A 77 -8.48 -8.20 1.47
N ASN A 78 -7.46 -7.45 1.90
CA ASN A 78 -6.51 -7.92 2.90
C ASN A 78 -6.43 -6.88 4.01
N TYR A 79 -6.36 -7.35 5.26
CA TYR A 79 -6.10 -6.47 6.40
C TYR A 79 -4.59 -6.36 6.57
N VAL A 80 -4.08 -5.13 6.64
CA VAL A 80 -2.64 -4.89 6.76
C VAL A 80 -2.38 -4.04 7.98
N LYS A 81 -1.46 -4.48 8.83
CA LYS A 81 -1.12 -3.75 10.03
C LYS A 81 -0.16 -2.61 9.74
N LYS A 82 -0.25 -1.57 10.55
CA LYS A 82 0.61 -0.39 10.43
C LYS A 82 2.06 -0.74 10.74
N GLY A 83 2.94 0.16 10.36
CA GLY A 83 4.34 0.11 10.73
C GLY A 83 5.31 -0.07 9.59
N HIS A 84 4.86 -0.59 8.47
CA HIS A 84 5.76 -0.83 7.34
C HIS A 84 6.21 0.47 6.70
N VAL A 85 7.50 0.60 6.45
CA VAL A 85 8.06 1.63 5.57
C VAL A 85 8.45 0.89 4.30
N GLU A 86 7.81 1.23 3.18
CA GLU A 86 7.93 0.38 2.00
C GLU A 86 7.87 1.15 0.69
N THR A 87 8.37 0.50 -0.37
CA THR A 87 8.21 0.92 -1.76
C THR A 87 7.52 -0.23 -2.48
N ALA A 88 6.48 0.06 -3.24
CA ALA A 88 5.77 -0.98 -3.99
C ALA A 88 5.98 -0.75 -5.48
N ILE A 89 6.37 -1.80 -6.20
CA ILE A 89 6.68 -1.73 -7.63
C ILE A 89 5.73 -2.65 -8.38
N ASN A 90 5.06 -2.10 -9.38
CA ASN A 90 4.12 -2.88 -10.20
C ASN A 90 4.85 -3.40 -11.43
N HIS A 91 5.00 -4.71 -11.51
CA HIS A 91 5.66 -5.36 -12.66
C HIS A 91 4.66 -5.86 -13.71
N GLY A 92 3.38 -5.57 -13.54
CA GLY A 92 2.35 -5.99 -14.47
C GLY A 92 1.58 -4.82 -15.06
N ASP A 93 0.33 -5.09 -15.44
CA ASP A 93 -0.56 -4.07 -15.98
C ASP A 93 -0.99 -3.11 -14.87
N GLU A 94 -1.66 -2.04 -15.24
CA GLU A 94 -2.13 -1.04 -14.27
C GLU A 94 -2.83 -1.73 -13.10
N TYR A 95 -2.42 -1.35 -11.88
CA TYR A 95 -2.98 -1.88 -10.65
C TYR A 95 -3.82 -0.81 -9.97
N ARG A 96 -5.04 -1.17 -9.58
CA ARG A 96 -5.94 -0.26 -8.88
C ARG A 96 -6.42 -0.89 -7.59
N ALA A 97 -6.46 -0.10 -6.54
CA ALA A 97 -6.88 -0.57 -5.23
C ALA A 97 -7.50 0.57 -4.45
N ILE A 98 -8.28 0.20 -3.43
CA ILE A 98 -8.82 1.14 -2.46
C ILE A 98 -8.18 0.78 -1.12
N LEU A 99 -7.67 1.79 -0.42
CA LEU A 99 -7.12 1.61 0.92
C LEU A 99 -8.06 2.29 1.92
N VAL A 100 -8.49 1.54 2.93
CA VAL A 100 -9.32 2.10 4.00
C VAL A 100 -8.48 2.11 5.27
N GLU A 101 -7.95 3.28 5.63
CA GLU A 101 -7.13 3.45 6.82
C GLU A 101 -8.02 3.72 8.03
N PHE A 102 -7.66 3.11 9.17
CA PHE A 102 -8.39 3.30 10.42
C PHE A 102 -7.66 4.34 11.27
N LYS A 103 -8.15 5.57 11.27
CA LYS A 103 -7.45 6.70 11.89
C LYS A 103 -7.36 6.57 13.41
N GLN A 104 -8.30 5.86 14.02
CA GLN A 104 -8.29 5.71 15.48
C GLN A 104 -7.17 4.80 15.97
N GLY A 105 -6.79 3.80 15.20
CA GLY A 105 -5.66 2.95 15.54
C GLY A 105 -5.81 2.16 16.83
N LYS A 106 -7.00 1.92 17.25
CA LYS A 106 -7.25 1.27 18.53
C LYS A 106 -7.54 -0.19 18.39
#